data_b2bc60c376242f40fce9e696cf67b8a2
#
_entry.id   b2bc60c376242f40fce9e696cf67b8a2
#
_cell.length_a   1.000
_cell.length_b   1.000
_cell.length_c   1.000
_cell.angle_alpha   90.00
_cell.angle_beta   90.00
_cell.angle_gamma   90.00
#
_symmetry.space_group_name_H-M   'P 1'
#
loop_
_entity.id
_entity.type
_entity.pdbx_description
1 polymer ?
#
loop_
_entity_poly.entity_id
_entity_poly.type
_entity_poly.pdbx_seq_one_letter_code
_entity_poly.pdbx_strand_id
1 'polypeptide(L)'
;LTAGMIVNTYSEQELLRVIRDFGEERWAARIASFIVSEREKAPLETTGQLVEVIRKAIPAKARKDGPHPAKRTFQALRIEVNDELGILEDSIRDMVDLLIPGGRLCVITFHSLEDRIVKQTFKNLENPCTCPVESPICICGKKPLVNIVTRKPIEPSDRELEMNPRSRSAKLR
;
A
#
# COMPACT_ATOMS: atom_id res chain seq x y z
N LEU A 1 13.63 -10.71 -6.99
CA LEU A 1 13.53 -10.46 -5.56
C LEU A 1 12.49 -11.40 -4.94
N THR A 2 12.77 -11.98 -3.76
CA THR A 2 11.84 -12.83 -3.02
C THR A 2 11.71 -12.36 -1.57
N ALA A 3 10.62 -12.72 -0.89
CA ALA A 3 10.46 -12.40 0.53
C ALA A 3 11.58 -13.01 1.39
N GLY A 4 12.04 -14.22 1.07
CA GLY A 4 13.17 -14.85 1.71
C GLY A 4 14.48 -14.06 1.55
N MET A 5 14.72 -13.50 0.37
CA MET A 5 15.88 -12.59 0.15
C MET A 5 15.75 -11.34 1.02
N ILE A 6 14.59 -10.68 1.02
CA ILE A 6 14.37 -9.45 1.82
C ILE A 6 14.70 -9.71 3.29
N VAL A 7 14.09 -10.72 3.91
CA VAL A 7 14.27 -10.97 5.35
C VAL A 7 15.68 -11.40 5.71
N ASN A 8 16.40 -12.07 4.79
CA ASN A 8 17.73 -12.59 5.07
C ASN A 8 18.88 -11.67 4.65
N THR A 9 18.65 -10.69 3.72
CA THR A 9 19.75 -9.87 3.18
C THR A 9 19.61 -8.37 3.42
N TYR A 10 18.39 -7.84 3.54
CA TYR A 10 18.19 -6.40 3.78
C TYR A 10 18.79 -5.99 5.12
N SER A 11 19.35 -4.79 5.17
CA SER A 11 19.77 -4.15 6.43
C SER A 11 18.59 -3.91 7.37
N GLU A 12 18.85 -3.69 8.65
CA GLU A 12 17.80 -3.33 9.61
C GLU A 12 17.03 -2.08 9.19
N GLN A 13 17.71 -1.09 8.61
CA GLN A 13 17.11 0.15 8.13
C GLN A 13 16.20 -0.07 6.93
N GLU A 14 16.60 -0.91 5.98
CA GLU A 14 15.76 -1.28 4.84
C GLU A 14 14.52 -2.08 5.26
N LEU A 15 14.69 -3.05 6.17
CA LEU A 15 13.57 -3.79 6.77
C LEU A 15 12.60 -2.85 7.51
N LEU A 16 13.14 -1.94 8.31
CA LEU A 16 12.34 -0.92 9.00
C LEU A 16 11.53 -0.08 8.00
N ARG A 17 12.17 0.41 6.93
CA ARG A 17 11.50 1.18 5.88
C ARG A 17 10.34 0.38 5.28
N VAL A 18 10.62 -0.83 4.80
CA VAL A 18 9.63 -1.70 4.17
C VAL A 18 8.45 -1.97 5.11
N ILE A 19 8.72 -2.41 6.34
CA ILE A 19 7.68 -2.80 7.30
C ILE A 19 6.87 -1.59 7.77
N ARG A 20 7.49 -0.43 7.93
CA ARG A 20 6.82 0.81 8.32
C ARG A 20 5.99 1.39 7.19
N ASP A 21 6.60 1.57 6.02
CA ASP A 21 6.02 2.35 4.93
C ASP A 21 4.97 1.53 4.15
N PHE A 22 5.21 0.24 3.93
CA PHE A 22 4.30 -0.65 3.20
C PHE A 22 3.37 -1.47 4.10
N GLY A 23 3.78 -1.72 5.34
CA GLY A 23 2.93 -2.41 6.31
C GLY A 23 2.09 -1.48 7.17
N GLU A 24 2.42 -0.20 7.22
CA GLU A 24 1.87 0.74 8.22
C GLU A 24 1.94 0.12 9.63
N GLU A 25 3.05 -0.62 9.92
CA GLU A 25 3.21 -1.41 11.12
C GLU A 25 3.84 -0.58 12.25
N ARG A 26 3.12 -0.44 13.33
CA ARG A 26 3.56 0.34 14.49
C ARG A 26 4.85 -0.19 15.13
N TRP A 27 5.05 -1.51 15.07
CA TRP A 27 6.18 -2.18 15.68
C TRP A 27 7.33 -2.43 14.69
N ALA A 28 7.35 -1.73 13.56
CA ALA A 28 8.28 -1.96 12.45
C ALA A 28 9.75 -1.98 12.90
N ALA A 29 10.19 -1.01 13.70
CA ALA A 29 11.57 -0.94 14.18
C ALA A 29 11.94 -2.19 15.00
N ARG A 30 11.05 -2.60 15.89
CA ARG A 30 11.30 -3.76 16.75
C ARG A 30 11.25 -5.07 15.97
N ILE A 31 10.35 -5.18 14.98
CA ILE A 31 10.29 -6.35 14.09
C ILE A 31 11.57 -6.45 13.25
N ALA A 32 12.04 -5.33 12.66
CA ALA A 32 13.27 -5.31 11.88
C ALA A 32 14.48 -5.76 12.70
N SER A 33 14.67 -5.22 13.90
CA SER A 33 15.74 -5.62 14.81
C SER A 33 15.67 -7.09 15.18
N PHE A 34 14.47 -7.62 15.47
CA PHE A 34 14.31 -9.05 15.79
C PHE A 34 14.59 -9.96 14.59
N ILE A 35 14.21 -9.57 13.38
CA ILE A 35 14.54 -10.32 12.15
C ILE A 35 16.06 -10.40 11.99
N VAL A 36 16.78 -9.27 12.11
CA VAL A 36 18.23 -9.25 11.99
C VAL A 36 18.88 -10.14 13.05
N SER A 37 18.48 -10.00 14.30
CA SER A 37 19.04 -10.82 15.41
C SER A 37 18.76 -12.33 15.26
N GLU A 38 17.60 -12.73 14.75
CA GLU A 38 17.29 -14.16 14.58
C GLU A 38 18.00 -14.76 13.36
N ARG A 39 18.10 -14.03 12.23
CA ARG A 39 18.81 -14.53 11.05
C ARG A 39 20.32 -14.66 11.23
N GLU A 40 20.93 -13.92 12.18
CA GLU A 40 22.34 -14.10 12.56
C GLU A 40 22.61 -15.48 13.18
N LYS A 41 21.59 -16.12 13.76
CA LYS A 41 21.69 -17.47 14.34
C LYS A 41 21.48 -18.54 13.27
N ALA A 42 20.48 -18.38 12.43
CA ALA A 42 20.18 -19.23 11.29
C ALA A 42 19.25 -18.50 10.30
N PRO A 43 19.38 -18.71 8.98
CA PRO A 43 18.48 -18.11 7.98
C PRO A 43 17.02 -18.43 8.26
N LEU A 44 16.15 -17.47 7.96
CA LEU A 44 14.69 -17.63 8.02
C LEU A 44 14.20 -18.26 6.71
N GLU A 45 13.85 -19.53 6.73
CA GLU A 45 13.50 -20.31 5.54
C GLU A 45 11.98 -20.46 5.35
N THR A 46 11.21 -20.39 6.44
CA THR A 46 9.77 -20.62 6.41
C THR A 46 8.96 -19.42 6.90
N THR A 47 7.73 -19.32 6.42
CA THR A 47 6.76 -18.31 6.90
C THR A 47 6.47 -18.48 8.39
N GLY A 48 6.47 -19.72 8.90
CA GLY A 48 6.27 -20.02 10.32
C GLY A 48 7.36 -19.42 11.21
N GLN A 49 8.63 -19.57 10.81
CA GLN A 49 9.77 -18.96 11.53
C GLN A 49 9.61 -17.43 11.58
N LEU A 50 9.30 -16.79 10.46
CA LEU A 50 9.08 -15.34 10.43
C LEU A 50 7.90 -14.92 11.32
N VAL A 51 6.80 -15.67 11.33
CA VAL A 51 5.66 -15.42 12.24
C VAL A 51 6.10 -15.44 13.70
N GLU A 52 6.90 -16.43 14.12
CA GLU A 52 7.38 -16.51 15.50
C GLU A 52 8.31 -15.32 15.86
N VAL A 53 9.17 -14.90 14.94
CA VAL A 53 10.00 -13.69 15.13
C VAL A 53 9.13 -12.46 15.35
N ILE A 54 8.13 -12.26 14.48
CA ILE A 54 7.19 -11.13 14.59
C ILE A 54 6.41 -11.20 15.91
N ARG A 55 5.96 -12.40 16.31
CA ARG A 55 5.26 -12.58 17.59
C ARG A 55 6.13 -12.23 18.80
N LYS A 56 7.41 -12.58 18.79
CA LYS A 56 8.36 -12.19 19.85
C LYS A 56 8.59 -10.67 19.87
N ALA A 57 8.65 -10.04 18.70
CA ALA A 57 8.86 -8.60 18.58
C ALA A 57 7.67 -7.76 19.08
N ILE A 58 6.43 -8.21 18.87
CA ILE A 58 5.22 -7.46 19.27
C ILE A 58 4.86 -7.80 20.72
N PRO A 59 4.67 -6.81 21.62
CA PRO A 59 4.27 -7.05 22.99
C PRO A 59 2.97 -7.86 23.12
N ALA A 60 2.90 -8.79 24.08
CA ALA A 60 1.77 -9.69 24.26
C ALA A 60 0.42 -8.94 24.41
N LYS A 61 0.41 -7.80 25.09
CA LYS A 61 -0.78 -6.96 25.28
C LYS A 61 -1.29 -6.40 23.92
N ALA A 62 -0.40 -6.08 23.00
CA ALA A 62 -0.76 -5.52 21.70
C ALA A 62 -1.25 -6.59 20.69
N ARG A 63 -1.10 -7.88 21.01
CA ARG A 63 -1.51 -9.02 20.16
C ARG A 63 -2.90 -9.58 20.51
N LYS A 64 -3.49 -9.18 21.63
CA LYS A 64 -4.75 -9.78 22.13
C LYS A 64 -5.97 -9.38 21.30
N ASP A 65 -5.99 -8.15 20.80
CA ASP A 65 -7.15 -7.59 20.10
C ASP A 65 -6.73 -7.17 18.68
N GLY A 66 -7.24 -7.85 17.66
CA GLY A 66 -7.00 -7.44 16.28
C GLY A 66 -6.67 -8.57 15.29
N PRO A 67 -6.32 -8.21 14.05
CA PRO A 67 -5.92 -9.15 13.02
C PRO A 67 -4.62 -9.85 13.38
N HIS A 68 -4.32 -10.96 12.68
CA HIS A 68 -3.09 -11.74 12.88
C HIS A 68 -1.86 -10.82 12.90
N PRO A 69 -0.97 -10.90 13.91
CA PRO A 69 0.10 -9.92 14.15
C PRO A 69 1.10 -9.79 13.00
N ALA A 70 1.28 -10.84 12.20
CA ALA A 70 2.17 -10.81 11.06
C ALA A 70 1.52 -10.28 9.76
N LYS A 71 0.20 -10.01 9.74
CA LYS A 71 -0.52 -9.60 8.52
C LYS A 71 0.13 -8.41 7.82
N ARG A 72 0.45 -7.36 8.59
CA ARG A 72 1.04 -6.12 8.06
C ARG A 72 2.45 -6.31 7.53
N THR A 73 3.26 -7.10 8.23
CA THR A 73 4.63 -7.43 7.78
C THR A 73 4.60 -8.24 6.48
N PHE A 74 3.72 -9.24 6.37
CA PHE A 74 3.59 -10.00 5.11
C PHE A 74 3.05 -9.15 3.96
N GLN A 75 2.12 -8.23 4.23
CA GLN A 75 1.69 -7.24 3.24
C GLN A 75 2.87 -6.38 2.77
N ALA A 76 3.68 -5.88 3.69
CA ALA A 76 4.86 -5.07 3.37
C ALA A 76 5.86 -5.81 2.48
N LEU A 77 6.17 -7.06 2.83
CA LEU A 77 7.06 -7.90 2.03
C LEU A 77 6.50 -8.18 0.63
N ARG A 78 5.19 -8.42 0.50
CA ARG A 78 4.53 -8.63 -0.80
C ARG A 78 4.64 -7.39 -1.69
N ILE A 79 4.35 -6.22 -1.11
CA ILE A 79 4.45 -4.94 -1.83
C ILE A 79 5.87 -4.69 -2.32
N GLU A 80 6.88 -4.92 -1.47
CA GLU A 80 8.30 -4.76 -1.84
C GLU A 80 8.74 -5.74 -2.92
N VAL A 81 8.32 -7.02 -2.82
CA VAL A 81 8.68 -8.07 -3.82
C VAL A 81 8.10 -7.77 -5.19
N ASN A 82 6.85 -7.31 -5.22
CA ASN A 82 6.08 -7.14 -6.47
C ASN A 82 6.13 -5.70 -7.00
N ASP A 83 6.71 -4.77 -6.26
CA ASP A 83 6.67 -3.32 -6.56
C ASP A 83 5.23 -2.82 -6.82
N GLU A 84 4.27 -3.29 -6.00
CA GLU A 84 2.83 -3.07 -6.22
C GLU A 84 2.45 -1.58 -6.25
N LEU A 85 3.20 -0.73 -5.56
CA LEU A 85 2.92 0.70 -5.46
C LEU A 85 3.69 1.55 -6.47
N GLY A 86 4.90 1.12 -6.85
CA GLY A 86 5.77 1.88 -7.74
C GLY A 86 5.17 2.08 -9.13
N ILE A 87 4.53 1.06 -9.66
CA ILE A 87 3.95 1.07 -11.01
C ILE A 87 2.54 1.68 -11.08
N LEU A 88 1.86 1.85 -9.92
CA LEU A 88 0.42 2.14 -9.89
C LEU A 88 0.08 3.53 -10.45
N GLU A 89 0.85 4.55 -10.10
CA GLU A 89 0.62 5.92 -10.56
C GLU A 89 0.80 6.03 -12.09
N ASP A 90 1.89 5.48 -12.62
CA ASP A 90 2.19 5.51 -14.05
C ASP A 90 1.15 4.70 -14.84
N SER A 91 0.76 3.53 -14.35
CA SER A 91 -0.29 2.73 -14.97
C SER A 91 -1.64 3.48 -15.06
N ILE A 92 -2.01 4.25 -14.04
CA ILE A 92 -3.24 5.05 -14.08
C ILE A 92 -3.12 6.17 -15.13
N ARG A 93 -1.97 6.83 -15.24
CA ARG A 93 -1.72 7.87 -16.23
C ARG A 93 -1.81 7.30 -17.63
N ASP A 94 -1.15 6.20 -17.90
CA ASP A 94 -1.18 5.51 -19.20
C ASP A 94 -2.61 5.07 -19.57
N MET A 95 -3.37 4.54 -18.61
CA MET A 95 -4.76 4.17 -18.84
C MET A 95 -5.64 5.39 -19.18
N VAL A 96 -5.41 6.53 -18.53
CA VAL A 96 -6.16 7.77 -18.82
C VAL A 96 -5.83 8.29 -20.23
N ASP A 97 -4.57 8.21 -20.65
CA ASP A 97 -4.15 8.65 -21.99
C ASP A 97 -4.75 7.78 -23.12
N LEU A 98 -5.11 6.52 -22.81
CA LEU A 98 -5.78 5.62 -23.74
C LEU A 98 -7.30 5.81 -23.82
N LEU A 99 -7.90 6.56 -22.90
CA LEU A 99 -9.35 6.78 -22.89
C LEU A 99 -9.79 7.75 -23.99
N ILE A 100 -10.85 7.39 -24.67
CA ILE A 100 -11.57 8.35 -25.53
C ILE A 100 -12.30 9.41 -24.67
N PRO A 101 -12.57 10.61 -25.19
CA PRO A 101 -13.37 11.61 -24.50
C PRO A 101 -14.72 11.05 -24.02
N GLY A 102 -15.02 11.21 -22.72
CA GLY A 102 -16.20 10.63 -22.08
C GLY A 102 -16.03 9.20 -21.58
N GLY A 103 -14.88 8.55 -21.84
CA GLY A 103 -14.51 7.25 -21.26
C GLY A 103 -14.41 7.29 -19.73
N ARG A 104 -14.52 6.14 -19.09
CA ARG A 104 -14.48 6.02 -17.63
C ARG A 104 -13.41 5.03 -17.22
N LEU A 105 -12.61 5.39 -16.21
CA LEU A 105 -11.66 4.52 -15.52
C LEU A 105 -12.18 4.23 -14.13
N CYS A 106 -12.26 2.95 -13.77
CA CYS A 106 -12.61 2.49 -12.44
C CYS A 106 -11.46 1.65 -11.88
N VAL A 107 -11.03 1.96 -10.66
CA VAL A 107 -9.93 1.25 -10.00
C VAL A 107 -10.43 0.67 -8.68
N ILE A 108 -10.23 -0.64 -8.48
CA ILE A 108 -10.52 -1.33 -7.22
C ILE A 108 -9.21 -1.49 -6.45
N THR A 109 -9.18 -1.04 -5.21
CA THR A 109 -8.05 -1.17 -4.29
C THR A 109 -8.43 -2.01 -3.09
N PHE A 110 -7.47 -2.70 -2.48
CA PHE A 110 -7.69 -3.60 -1.33
C PHE A 110 -6.98 -3.17 -0.05
N HIS A 111 -6.10 -2.16 -0.12
CA HIS A 111 -5.45 -1.61 1.07
C HIS A 111 -5.27 -0.09 0.97
N SER A 112 -4.97 0.52 2.14
CA SER A 112 -4.91 1.98 2.33
C SER A 112 -3.90 2.68 1.43
N LEU A 113 -2.75 2.06 1.15
CA LEU A 113 -1.69 2.66 0.35
C LEU A 113 -2.09 2.76 -1.12
N GLU A 114 -2.65 1.68 -1.71
CA GLU A 114 -3.21 1.73 -3.06
C GLU A 114 -4.28 2.81 -3.19
N ASP A 115 -5.26 2.81 -2.28
CA ASP A 115 -6.36 3.77 -2.28
C ASP A 115 -5.84 5.23 -2.20
N ARG A 116 -4.79 5.45 -1.42
CA ARG A 116 -4.14 6.76 -1.29
C ARG A 116 -3.50 7.21 -2.59
N ILE A 117 -2.75 6.31 -3.27
CA ILE A 117 -2.10 6.59 -4.55
C ILE A 117 -3.15 6.87 -5.61
N VAL A 118 -4.14 5.98 -5.80
CA VAL A 118 -5.22 6.16 -6.78
C VAL A 118 -5.95 7.49 -6.57
N LYS A 119 -6.33 7.79 -5.32
CA LYS A 119 -6.98 9.06 -4.97
C LYS A 119 -6.13 10.27 -5.32
N GLN A 120 -4.83 10.21 -5.00
CA GLN A 120 -3.95 11.34 -5.25
C GLN A 120 -3.67 11.51 -6.74
N THR A 121 -3.47 10.41 -7.47
CA THR A 121 -3.27 10.45 -8.93
C THR A 121 -4.48 11.03 -9.62
N PHE A 122 -5.70 10.59 -9.30
CA PHE A 122 -6.91 11.18 -9.88
C PHE A 122 -7.05 12.67 -9.55
N LYS A 123 -6.75 13.08 -8.32
CA LYS A 123 -6.76 14.51 -7.96
C LYS A 123 -5.75 15.33 -8.76
N ASN A 124 -4.55 14.80 -8.96
CA ASN A 124 -3.50 15.46 -9.74
C ASN A 124 -3.90 15.57 -11.22
N LEU A 125 -4.61 14.57 -11.76
CA LEU A 125 -5.11 14.58 -13.13
C LEU A 125 -6.32 15.51 -13.30
N GLU A 126 -7.19 15.63 -12.29
CA GLU A 126 -8.31 16.57 -12.27
C GLU A 126 -7.84 18.02 -12.08
N ASN A 127 -6.81 18.23 -11.25
CA ASN A 127 -6.25 19.55 -10.99
C ASN A 127 -4.71 19.52 -11.11
N PRO A 128 -4.17 19.51 -12.35
CA PRO A 128 -2.74 19.35 -12.61
C PRO A 128 -1.93 20.62 -12.37
N CYS A 129 -2.54 21.70 -11.90
CA CYS A 129 -1.87 22.96 -11.65
C CYS A 129 -0.73 22.81 -10.63
N THR A 130 0.45 23.32 -10.99
CA THR A 130 1.66 23.33 -10.16
C THR A 130 2.09 24.72 -9.72
N CYS A 131 1.27 25.74 -9.97
CA CYS A 131 1.53 27.10 -9.51
C CYS A 131 1.43 27.17 -7.97
N PRO A 132 2.21 28.05 -7.32
CA PRO A 132 2.01 28.35 -5.91
C PRO A 132 0.54 28.75 -5.64
N VAL A 133 0.01 28.31 -4.49
CA VAL A 133 -1.40 28.58 -4.12
C VAL A 133 -1.69 30.11 -4.04
N GLU A 134 -0.67 30.89 -3.73
CA GLU A 134 -0.74 32.34 -3.59
C GLU A 134 -0.69 33.09 -4.94
N SER A 135 -0.47 32.38 -6.05
CA SER A 135 -0.38 33.00 -7.37
C SER A 135 -1.78 33.49 -7.81
N PRO A 136 -1.97 34.78 -8.11
CA PRO A 136 -3.27 35.33 -8.50
C PRO A 136 -3.77 34.79 -9.86
N ILE A 137 -2.85 34.33 -10.70
CA ILE A 137 -3.15 33.79 -12.05
C ILE A 137 -2.32 32.54 -12.28
N CYS A 138 -2.97 31.49 -12.83
CA CYS A 138 -2.30 30.27 -13.23
C CYS A 138 -1.46 30.50 -14.50
N ILE A 139 -0.14 30.25 -14.41
CA ILE A 139 0.81 30.42 -15.51
C ILE A 139 1.37 29.08 -16.05
N CYS A 140 1.04 27.94 -15.41
CA CYS A 140 1.59 26.64 -15.82
C CYS A 140 0.94 26.08 -17.10
N GLY A 141 -0.20 26.58 -17.52
CA GLY A 141 -0.91 26.15 -18.74
C GLY A 141 -1.47 24.72 -18.70
N LYS A 142 -1.33 24.00 -17.59
CA LYS A 142 -1.83 22.62 -17.44
C LYS A 142 -3.35 22.59 -17.37
N LYS A 143 -3.94 21.65 -18.10
CA LYS A 143 -5.40 21.47 -18.16
C LYS A 143 -5.82 20.18 -17.48
N PRO A 144 -7.01 20.11 -16.84
CA PRO A 144 -7.60 18.88 -16.35
C PRO A 144 -7.69 17.82 -17.45
N LEU A 145 -7.28 16.57 -17.12
CA LEU A 145 -7.38 15.43 -18.03
C LEU A 145 -8.59 14.56 -17.70
N VAL A 146 -9.06 14.59 -16.45
CA VAL A 146 -10.20 13.81 -15.96
C VAL A 146 -11.13 14.66 -15.08
N ASN A 147 -12.34 14.15 -14.88
CA ASN A 147 -13.26 14.63 -13.84
C ASN A 147 -13.53 13.49 -12.87
N ILE A 148 -13.35 13.71 -11.57
CA ILE A 148 -13.63 12.70 -10.55
C ILE A 148 -15.15 12.57 -10.38
N VAL A 149 -15.70 11.41 -10.78
CA VAL A 149 -17.15 11.12 -10.70
C VAL A 149 -17.57 10.87 -9.26
N THR A 150 -16.77 10.10 -8.50
CA THR A 150 -17.05 9.79 -7.10
C THR A 150 -15.95 10.32 -6.18
N ARG A 151 -16.27 11.29 -5.33
CA ARG A 151 -15.29 11.88 -4.39
C ARG A 151 -14.94 10.94 -3.24
N LYS A 152 -15.89 10.09 -2.82
CA LYS A 152 -15.70 9.03 -1.83
C LYS A 152 -15.59 7.69 -2.55
N PRO A 153 -14.80 6.74 -2.05
CA PRO A 153 -14.79 5.40 -2.61
C PRO A 153 -16.15 4.74 -2.40
N ILE A 154 -16.54 3.88 -3.35
CA ILE A 154 -17.67 2.99 -3.18
C ILE A 154 -17.15 1.73 -2.48
N GLU A 155 -17.77 1.38 -1.37
CA GLU A 155 -17.46 0.19 -0.58
C GLU A 155 -18.47 -0.92 -0.87
N PRO A 156 -18.11 -2.21 -0.65
CA PRO A 156 -19.03 -3.32 -0.88
C PRO A 156 -20.28 -3.22 -0.01
N SER A 157 -21.42 -3.60 -0.55
CA SER A 157 -22.69 -3.73 0.19
C SER A 157 -22.66 -4.94 1.12
N ASP A 158 -23.55 -4.96 2.14
CA ASP A 158 -23.69 -6.10 3.04
C ASP A 158 -23.97 -7.39 2.29
N ARG A 159 -24.82 -7.34 1.25
CA ARG A 159 -25.13 -8.48 0.37
C ARG A 159 -23.88 -9.00 -0.34
N GLU A 160 -23.00 -8.11 -0.80
CA GLU A 160 -21.74 -8.51 -1.44
C GLU A 160 -20.79 -9.13 -0.42
N LEU A 161 -20.72 -8.58 0.79
CA LEU A 161 -19.89 -9.14 1.86
C LEU A 161 -20.34 -10.55 2.27
N GLU A 162 -21.64 -10.82 2.29
CA GLU A 162 -22.19 -12.16 2.55
C GLU A 162 -21.79 -13.15 1.45
N MET A 163 -21.88 -12.76 0.19
CA MET A 163 -21.55 -13.63 -0.95
C MET A 163 -20.05 -13.74 -1.19
N ASN A 164 -19.29 -12.69 -0.92
CA ASN A 164 -17.85 -12.59 -1.17
C ASN A 164 -17.13 -11.90 -0.01
N PRO A 165 -16.84 -12.60 1.09
CA PRO A 165 -16.14 -12.02 2.25
C PRO A 165 -14.76 -11.41 1.93
N ARG A 166 -14.16 -11.76 0.78
CA ARG A 166 -12.87 -11.21 0.34
C ARG A 166 -12.98 -9.75 -0.10
N SER A 167 -14.17 -9.28 -0.48
CA SER A 167 -14.41 -7.87 -0.87
C SER A 167 -14.36 -6.89 0.30
N ARG A 168 -14.31 -7.37 1.56
CA ARG A 168 -14.40 -6.52 2.77
C ARG A 168 -13.46 -5.32 2.78
N SER A 169 -12.32 -5.39 2.14
CA SER A 169 -11.33 -4.30 2.09
C SER A 169 -11.34 -3.55 0.76
N ALA A 170 -12.22 -3.94 -0.17
CA ALA A 170 -12.29 -3.35 -1.49
C ALA A 170 -12.82 -1.92 -1.45
N LYS A 171 -12.22 -1.05 -2.25
CA LYS A 171 -12.65 0.32 -2.48
C LYS A 171 -12.61 0.61 -3.97
N LEU A 172 -13.76 0.96 -4.56
CA LEU A 172 -13.87 1.35 -5.95
C LEU A 172 -13.79 2.87 -6.07
N ARG A 173 -12.92 3.34 -6.94
CA ARG A 173 -12.78 4.75 -7.33
C ARG A 173 -12.89 4.92 -8.82
#